data_7aa24981739b10af691560c5fecfa438
#
_entry.id   7aa24981739b10af691560c5fecfa438
#
_cell.length_a   1.000
_cell.length_b   1.000
_cell.length_c   1.000
_cell.angle_alpha   90.00
_cell.angle_beta   90.00
_cell.angle_gamma   90.00
#
_symmetry.space_group_name_H-M   'P 1'
#
loop_
_entity.id
_entity.type
_entity.pdbx_description
1 polymer ?
#
loop_
_entity_poly.entity_id
_entity_poly.type
_entity_poly.pdbx_seq_one_letter_code
_entity_poly.pdbx_strand_id
1 'polypeptide(L)'
;ILVKNEQAKYWVEKSIKEGINFRFVNDRHFSISLDETTTLQDVDKIIELFNEKNINIYEDEIENNIENSFFEVDLKRENEILTHPVFNIYHSETEMMRYLKKLENKDIALNRSMIPLGSCTMKLNSASEMLSITLPGFSNAHPFLESHQRQGYNQMMKELISMLKDITGFDAISLQPNAGAQGEFAGLLAIKKYHESNSDFDRNICIIPSSAHGTNPASANMCGMEISIVNCDTNGNIDVEQLDLKIKQAGDKLAALMITY
;
A
#
# COMPACT_ATOMS: atom_id res chain seq x y z
N ILE A 1 -9.85 16.43 -15.43
CA ILE A 1 -9.94 17.49 -16.45
C ILE A 1 -8.52 17.76 -16.94
N LEU A 2 -8.29 17.71 -18.26
CA LEU A 2 -7.05 18.12 -18.88
C LEU A 2 -7.21 19.55 -19.41
N VAL A 3 -6.38 20.46 -18.93
CA VAL A 3 -6.39 21.87 -19.33
C VAL A 3 -5.20 22.13 -20.27
N LYS A 4 -5.49 22.70 -21.44
CA LYS A 4 -4.47 23.15 -22.40
C LYS A 4 -4.20 24.63 -22.17
N ASN A 5 -2.97 24.99 -21.85
CA ASN A 5 -2.57 26.39 -21.65
C ASN A 5 -1.05 26.52 -21.86
N GLU A 6 -0.61 27.51 -22.65
CA GLU A 6 0.81 27.72 -22.92
C GLU A 6 1.63 28.18 -21.70
N GLN A 7 0.96 28.49 -20.60
CA GLN A 7 1.56 28.84 -19.32
C GLN A 7 1.26 27.79 -18.25
N ALA A 8 1.22 26.51 -18.61
CA ALA A 8 0.83 25.43 -17.71
C ALA A 8 1.62 25.44 -16.39
N LYS A 9 2.93 25.65 -16.47
CA LYS A 9 3.79 25.73 -15.28
C LYS A 9 3.41 26.88 -14.35
N TYR A 10 3.10 28.06 -14.88
CA TYR A 10 2.64 29.20 -14.09
C TYR A 10 1.37 28.89 -13.30
N TRP A 11 0.38 28.24 -13.94
CA TRP A 11 -0.87 27.87 -13.29
C TRP A 11 -0.68 26.84 -12.19
N VAL A 12 0.20 25.86 -12.39
CA VAL A 12 0.56 24.89 -11.35
C VAL A 12 1.27 25.55 -10.17
N GLU A 13 2.21 26.44 -10.41
CA GLU A 13 2.90 27.19 -9.35
C GLU A 13 1.94 28.15 -8.61
N LYS A 14 1.01 28.78 -9.31
CA LYS A 14 -0.02 29.65 -8.73
C LYS A 14 -0.97 28.83 -7.83
N SER A 15 -1.44 27.68 -8.30
CA SER A 15 -2.35 26.82 -7.53
C SER A 15 -1.72 26.33 -6.22
N ILE A 16 -0.43 25.99 -6.23
CA ILE A 16 0.30 25.59 -5.02
C ILE A 16 0.31 26.69 -3.97
N LYS A 17 0.44 27.96 -4.37
CA LYS A 17 0.41 29.12 -3.45
C LYS A 17 -0.95 29.29 -2.77
N GLU A 18 -2.02 28.88 -3.46
CA GLU A 18 -3.39 28.90 -2.94
C GLU A 18 -3.79 27.59 -2.24
N GLY A 19 -2.81 26.69 -2.02
CA GLY A 19 -3.01 25.43 -1.31
C GLY A 19 -3.67 24.34 -2.13
N ILE A 20 -3.65 24.45 -3.46
CA ILE A 20 -4.21 23.46 -4.39
C ILE A 20 -3.09 22.87 -5.26
N ASN A 21 -3.07 21.57 -5.45
CA ASN A 21 -2.09 20.89 -6.30
C ASN A 21 -2.72 20.47 -7.63
N PHE A 22 -2.35 21.11 -8.72
CA PHE A 22 -2.61 20.62 -10.06
C PHE A 22 -1.46 19.71 -10.52
N ARG A 23 -1.76 18.73 -11.35
CA ARG A 23 -0.74 17.87 -11.94
C ARG A 23 -0.15 18.53 -13.16
N PHE A 24 1.14 18.86 -13.12
CA PHE A 24 1.87 19.26 -14.32
C PHE A 24 2.05 18.08 -15.27
N VAL A 25 1.64 18.22 -16.52
CA VAL A 25 1.77 17.18 -17.56
C VAL A 25 2.92 17.51 -18.49
N ASN A 26 2.92 18.73 -19.02
CA ASN A 26 3.99 19.31 -19.85
C ASN A 26 3.79 20.83 -19.95
N ASP A 27 4.65 21.53 -20.69
CA ASP A 27 4.66 23.00 -20.80
C ASP A 27 3.32 23.59 -21.31
N ARG A 28 2.48 22.77 -21.93
CA ARG A 28 1.19 23.19 -22.51
C ARG A 28 -0.02 22.55 -21.83
N HIS A 29 0.20 21.66 -20.88
CA HIS A 29 -0.93 20.95 -20.27
C HIS A 29 -0.69 20.74 -18.77
N PHE A 30 -1.74 20.90 -18.00
CA PHE A 30 -1.86 20.44 -16.62
C PHE A 30 -3.22 19.77 -16.43
N SER A 31 -3.35 18.98 -15.39
CA SER A 31 -4.64 18.32 -15.10
C SER A 31 -5.14 18.64 -13.70
N ILE A 32 -6.47 18.69 -13.59
CA ILE A 32 -7.22 18.86 -12.36
C ILE A 32 -8.01 17.57 -12.15
N SER A 33 -7.81 16.92 -11.02
CA SER A 33 -8.55 15.72 -10.61
C SER A 33 -9.54 16.12 -9.53
N LEU A 34 -10.77 15.68 -9.69
CA LEU A 34 -11.86 15.84 -8.73
C LEU A 34 -12.32 14.45 -8.32
N ASP A 35 -12.74 14.31 -7.09
CA ASP A 35 -13.26 13.09 -6.52
C ASP A 35 -14.50 13.35 -5.64
N GLU A 36 -15.01 12.32 -4.98
CA GLU A 36 -16.18 12.39 -4.12
C GLU A 36 -16.01 13.27 -2.88
N THR A 37 -14.77 13.66 -2.54
CA THR A 37 -14.49 14.58 -1.42
C THR A 37 -14.47 16.04 -1.85
N THR A 38 -14.48 16.31 -3.16
CA THR A 38 -14.44 17.65 -3.71
C THR A 38 -15.77 18.37 -3.44
N THR A 39 -15.69 19.51 -2.78
CA THR A 39 -16.85 20.35 -2.45
C THR A 39 -17.08 21.44 -3.51
N LEU A 40 -18.26 22.06 -3.51
CA LEU A 40 -18.52 23.24 -4.34
C LEU A 40 -17.57 24.40 -4.01
N GLN A 41 -17.20 24.56 -2.73
CA GLN A 41 -16.23 25.56 -2.32
C GLN A 41 -14.84 25.32 -2.91
N ASP A 42 -14.43 24.06 -3.09
CA ASP A 42 -13.16 23.73 -3.77
C ASP A 42 -13.25 24.07 -5.26
N VAL A 43 -14.39 23.82 -5.88
CA VAL A 43 -14.63 24.18 -7.29
C VAL A 43 -14.60 25.70 -7.46
N ASP A 44 -15.25 26.47 -6.58
CA ASP A 44 -15.20 27.94 -6.58
C ASP A 44 -13.78 28.47 -6.50
N LYS A 45 -12.96 27.97 -5.57
CA LYS A 45 -11.56 28.32 -5.46
C LYS A 45 -10.75 28.01 -6.73
N ILE A 46 -11.04 26.86 -7.38
CA ILE A 46 -10.39 26.50 -8.64
C ILE A 46 -10.78 27.51 -9.74
N ILE A 47 -12.05 27.90 -9.81
CA ILE A 47 -12.53 28.90 -10.79
C ILE A 47 -11.92 30.26 -10.52
N GLU A 48 -11.85 30.70 -9.25
CA GLU A 48 -11.24 31.95 -8.85
C GLU A 48 -9.76 32.06 -9.26
N LEU A 49 -9.03 30.93 -9.25
CA LEU A 49 -7.64 30.88 -9.75
C LEU A 49 -7.52 31.37 -11.20
N PHE A 50 -8.50 31.05 -12.05
CA PHE A 50 -8.50 31.35 -13.48
C PHE A 50 -9.20 32.66 -13.83
N ASN A 51 -10.03 33.18 -12.94
CA ASN A 51 -10.85 34.35 -13.19
C ASN A 51 -10.53 35.48 -12.22
N GLU A 52 -10.37 36.70 -12.78
CA GLU A 52 -10.31 37.94 -12.00
C GLU A 52 -11.71 38.44 -11.57
N LYS A 53 -12.77 37.71 -11.93
CA LYS A 53 -14.18 38.04 -11.61
C LYS A 53 -14.79 36.92 -10.79
N ASN A 54 -15.39 37.26 -9.64
CA ASN A 54 -16.17 36.34 -8.82
C ASN A 54 -17.34 35.76 -9.64
N ILE A 55 -17.20 34.53 -10.08
CA ILE A 55 -18.29 33.75 -10.68
C ILE A 55 -18.81 32.84 -9.57
N ASN A 56 -20.01 33.14 -9.07
CA ASN A 56 -20.72 32.21 -8.20
C ASN A 56 -21.29 31.08 -9.04
N ILE A 57 -20.96 29.85 -8.72
CA ILE A 57 -21.60 28.68 -9.31
C ILE A 57 -22.89 28.43 -8.53
N TYR A 58 -24.01 28.57 -9.17
CA TYR A 58 -25.31 28.27 -8.56
C TYR A 58 -25.60 26.77 -8.71
N GLU A 59 -26.01 26.13 -7.62
CA GLU A 59 -26.40 24.71 -7.60
C GLU A 59 -27.47 24.39 -8.69
N ASP A 60 -28.39 25.28 -8.90
CA ASP A 60 -29.46 25.14 -9.89
C ASP A 60 -28.95 25.05 -11.36
N GLU A 61 -27.80 25.65 -11.68
CA GLU A 61 -27.20 25.55 -13.02
C GLU A 61 -26.49 24.22 -13.22
N ILE A 62 -25.98 23.61 -12.14
CA ILE A 62 -25.31 22.30 -12.17
C ILE A 62 -26.38 21.21 -12.41
N GLU A 63 -27.48 21.22 -11.66
CA GLU A 63 -28.53 20.21 -11.78
C GLU A 63 -29.15 20.19 -13.19
N ASN A 64 -29.35 21.33 -13.80
CA ASN A 64 -29.93 21.43 -15.16
C ASN A 64 -28.98 21.00 -16.28
N ASN A 65 -27.67 20.92 -16.03
CA ASN A 65 -26.68 20.52 -17.03
C ASN A 65 -26.16 19.05 -16.87
N ILE A 66 -26.62 18.34 -15.84
CA ILE A 66 -26.22 16.92 -15.60
C ILE A 66 -26.92 15.96 -16.60
N GLU A 67 -27.95 16.41 -17.37
CA GLU A 67 -28.67 15.55 -18.33
C GLU A 67 -27.78 14.99 -19.47
N ASN A 68 -26.63 15.56 -19.71
CA ASN A 68 -25.66 15.02 -20.66
C ASN A 68 -24.57 14.20 -19.92
N SER A 69 -24.94 13.00 -19.47
CA SER A 69 -23.94 12.09 -18.88
C SER A 69 -22.83 11.78 -19.89
N PHE A 70 -21.58 11.98 -19.48
CA PHE A 70 -20.40 11.57 -20.25
C PHE A 70 -20.28 10.03 -20.40
N PHE A 71 -21.20 9.30 -19.83
CA PHE A 71 -21.24 7.84 -19.93
C PHE A 71 -22.10 7.41 -21.12
N GLU A 72 -21.60 6.50 -21.91
CA GLU A 72 -22.42 5.79 -22.88
C GLU A 72 -23.63 5.18 -22.15
N VAL A 73 -24.78 5.24 -22.77
CA VAL A 73 -26.09 4.82 -22.19
C VAL A 73 -25.98 3.39 -21.62
N ASP A 74 -25.25 2.52 -22.30
CA ASP A 74 -25.07 1.11 -21.93
C ASP A 74 -24.21 0.90 -20.66
N LEU A 75 -23.45 1.92 -20.23
CA LEU A 75 -22.62 1.87 -19.02
C LEU A 75 -23.30 2.47 -17.78
N LYS A 76 -24.48 3.06 -17.96
CA LYS A 76 -25.26 3.63 -16.86
C LYS A 76 -25.85 2.50 -16.02
N ARG A 77 -25.58 2.55 -14.70
CA ARG A 77 -26.20 1.60 -13.78
C ARG A 77 -27.70 1.87 -13.66
N GLU A 78 -28.52 0.87 -13.95
CA GLU A 78 -29.97 0.91 -13.76
C GLU A 78 -30.44 0.16 -12.52
N ASN A 79 -29.60 -0.70 -11.96
CA ASN A 79 -29.93 -1.51 -10.80
C ASN A 79 -29.74 -0.72 -9.50
N GLU A 80 -30.62 -0.93 -8.54
CA GLU A 80 -30.43 -0.47 -7.16
C GLU A 80 -29.15 -1.07 -6.56
N ILE A 81 -28.43 -0.29 -5.75
CA ILE A 81 -27.24 -0.72 -5.04
C ILE A 81 -27.55 -0.91 -3.56
N LEU A 82 -26.81 -1.83 -2.89
CA LEU A 82 -26.88 -2.05 -1.43
C LEU A 82 -28.32 -2.31 -0.95
N THR A 83 -29.07 -3.14 -1.67
CA THR A 83 -30.49 -3.46 -1.37
C THR A 83 -30.68 -4.32 -0.13
N HIS A 84 -29.61 -5.00 0.34
CA HIS A 84 -29.69 -5.82 1.56
C HIS A 84 -29.99 -4.93 2.78
N PRO A 85 -30.93 -5.33 3.67
CA PRO A 85 -31.34 -4.51 4.83
C PRO A 85 -30.18 -4.08 5.73
N VAL A 86 -29.11 -4.85 5.83
CA VAL A 86 -27.93 -4.54 6.64
C VAL A 86 -27.33 -3.16 6.34
N PHE A 87 -27.45 -2.68 5.11
CA PHE A 87 -26.95 -1.37 4.70
C PHE A 87 -27.89 -0.21 5.06
N ASN A 88 -29.11 -0.53 5.55
CA ASN A 88 -30.18 0.44 5.73
C ASN A 88 -30.81 0.43 7.13
N ILE A 89 -30.26 -0.31 8.10
CA ILE A 89 -30.86 -0.44 9.43
C ILE A 89 -29.96 0.02 10.60
N TYR A 90 -28.67 0.22 10.35
CA TYR A 90 -27.70 0.63 11.39
C TYR A 90 -27.28 2.07 11.17
N HIS A 91 -28.06 3.03 11.70
CA HIS A 91 -27.88 4.46 11.42
C HIS A 91 -27.25 5.25 12.58
N SER A 92 -27.05 4.63 13.75
CA SER A 92 -26.39 5.26 14.88
C SER A 92 -25.07 4.57 15.22
N GLU A 93 -24.16 5.32 15.86
CA GLU A 93 -22.90 4.77 16.37
C GLU A 93 -23.13 3.54 17.26
N THR A 94 -24.08 3.62 18.18
CA THR A 94 -24.41 2.51 19.10
C THR A 94 -24.87 1.27 18.35
N GLU A 95 -25.73 1.43 17.34
CA GLU A 95 -26.23 0.30 16.53
C GLU A 95 -25.10 -0.33 15.73
N MET A 96 -24.23 0.47 15.14
CA MET A 96 -23.07 -0.01 14.41
C MET A 96 -22.10 -0.76 15.31
N MET A 97 -21.78 -0.24 16.49
CA MET A 97 -20.93 -0.93 17.47
C MET A 97 -21.51 -2.29 17.89
N ARG A 98 -22.81 -2.34 18.16
CA ARG A 98 -23.49 -3.61 18.49
C ARG A 98 -23.50 -4.58 17.32
N TYR A 99 -23.67 -4.10 16.11
CA TYR A 99 -23.62 -4.91 14.91
C TYR A 99 -22.23 -5.50 14.68
N LEU A 100 -21.18 -4.69 14.78
CA LEU A 100 -19.79 -5.15 14.70
C LEU A 100 -19.48 -6.20 15.74
N LYS A 101 -19.93 -6.00 17.00
CA LYS A 101 -19.76 -7.00 18.05
C LYS A 101 -20.52 -8.28 17.78
N LYS A 102 -21.72 -8.20 17.18
CA LYS A 102 -22.48 -9.37 16.74
C LYS A 102 -21.75 -10.17 15.67
N LEU A 103 -21.09 -9.48 14.72
CA LEU A 103 -20.27 -10.14 13.68
C LEU A 103 -19.02 -10.78 14.29
N GLU A 104 -18.30 -10.06 15.13
CA GLU A 104 -17.12 -10.56 15.84
C GLU A 104 -17.44 -11.85 16.65
N ASN A 105 -18.61 -11.88 17.27
CA ASN A 105 -19.04 -13.04 18.07
C ASN A 105 -19.38 -14.29 17.26
N LYS A 106 -19.46 -14.20 15.93
CA LYS A 106 -19.71 -15.36 15.06
C LYS A 106 -18.45 -16.18 14.79
N ASP A 107 -17.29 -15.63 15.08
CA ASP A 107 -16.00 -16.27 14.83
C ASP A 107 -15.09 -16.11 16.06
N ILE A 108 -13.87 -16.60 15.93
CA ILE A 108 -12.84 -16.51 16.96
C ILE A 108 -12.38 -15.05 17.06
N ALA A 109 -12.37 -14.51 18.28
CA ALA A 109 -11.92 -13.15 18.55
C ALA A 109 -10.86 -13.14 19.66
N LEU A 110 -9.89 -12.25 19.56
CA LEU A 110 -8.76 -12.14 20.49
C LEU A 110 -9.14 -11.90 21.94
N ASN A 111 -10.25 -11.20 22.17
CA ASN A 111 -10.70 -10.88 23.52
C ASN A 111 -11.34 -12.06 24.26
N ARG A 112 -11.47 -13.23 23.63
CA ARG A 112 -12.13 -14.41 24.21
C ARG A 112 -11.53 -15.76 23.80
N SER A 113 -10.47 -15.78 23.01
CA SER A 113 -9.86 -17.01 22.55
C SER A 113 -8.37 -16.88 22.33
N MET A 114 -7.67 -17.98 22.45
CA MET A 114 -6.26 -18.11 22.06
C MET A 114 -6.20 -18.64 20.64
N ILE A 115 -5.47 -17.93 19.77
CA ILE A 115 -5.28 -18.32 18.38
C ILE A 115 -3.85 -18.83 18.23
N PRO A 116 -3.65 -20.08 17.75
CA PRO A 116 -2.32 -20.70 17.68
C PRO A 116 -1.45 -20.15 16.54
N LEU A 117 -1.98 -19.27 15.69
CA LEU A 117 -1.26 -18.68 14.58
C LEU A 117 -0.60 -17.36 15.01
N GLY A 118 0.72 -17.27 14.79
CA GLY A 118 1.51 -16.18 15.34
C GLY A 118 1.39 -14.84 14.62
N SER A 119 1.47 -14.79 13.31
CA SER A 119 1.92 -13.54 12.68
C SER A 119 0.88 -12.78 11.89
N CYS A 120 0.07 -13.42 11.10
CA CYS A 120 -0.68 -12.72 10.03
C CYS A 120 -1.98 -12.09 10.49
N THR A 121 -2.41 -12.34 11.73
CA THR A 121 -3.80 -12.06 12.09
C THR A 121 -3.97 -11.04 13.18
N MET A 122 -2.93 -10.78 14.01
CA MET A 122 -3.29 -10.30 15.33
C MET A 122 -2.33 -9.28 15.89
N LYS A 123 -2.08 -8.25 15.12
CA LYS A 123 -1.38 -7.06 15.63
C LYS A 123 -2.40 -6.19 16.37
N LEU A 124 -2.49 -6.38 17.68
CA LEU A 124 -3.26 -5.45 18.51
C LEU A 124 -2.49 -4.14 18.62
N ASN A 125 -3.12 -3.08 18.15
CA ASN A 125 -2.65 -1.72 18.37
C ASN A 125 -3.52 -1.04 19.41
N SER A 126 -2.96 -0.17 20.24
CA SER A 126 -3.76 0.65 21.12
C SER A 126 -4.60 1.64 20.30
N ALA A 127 -5.77 2.02 20.83
CA ALA A 127 -6.61 3.04 20.20
C ALA A 127 -5.86 4.37 20.02
N SER A 128 -4.97 4.71 20.97
CA SER A 128 -4.14 5.91 20.89
C SER A 128 -3.15 5.89 19.73
N GLU A 129 -2.56 4.74 19.42
CA GLU A 129 -1.68 4.57 18.26
C GLU A 129 -2.47 4.72 16.96
N MET A 130 -3.64 4.09 16.88
CA MET A 130 -4.51 4.18 15.70
C MET A 130 -5.05 5.59 15.48
N LEU A 131 -5.27 6.36 16.55
CA LEU A 131 -5.77 7.73 16.45
C LEU A 131 -4.83 8.64 15.63
N SER A 132 -3.53 8.42 15.73
CA SER A 132 -2.55 9.25 15.01
C SER A 132 -2.67 9.19 13.49
N ILE A 133 -3.16 8.08 12.91
CA ILE A 133 -3.38 7.96 11.46
C ILE A 133 -4.55 8.83 10.96
N THR A 134 -5.43 9.29 11.86
CA THR A 134 -6.57 10.15 11.51
C THR A 134 -6.22 11.64 11.47
N LEU A 135 -5.02 12.02 11.87
CA LEU A 135 -4.57 13.41 11.82
C LEU A 135 -4.52 13.90 10.37
N PRO A 136 -5.18 15.02 10.04
CA PRO A 136 -5.32 15.48 8.64
C PRO A 136 -3.99 15.64 7.90
N GLY A 137 -2.92 16.06 8.59
CA GLY A 137 -1.59 16.20 8.00
C GLY A 137 -0.99 14.87 7.51
N PHE A 138 -1.48 13.74 8.01
CA PHE A 138 -1.11 12.39 7.55
C PHE A 138 -2.19 11.78 6.67
N SER A 139 -3.45 11.77 7.10
CA SER A 139 -4.54 11.09 6.38
C SER A 139 -4.87 11.71 5.03
N ASN A 140 -4.73 13.04 4.89
CA ASN A 140 -5.08 13.76 3.67
C ASN A 140 -3.88 13.98 2.73
N ALA A 141 -2.69 13.47 3.10
CA ALA A 141 -1.51 13.64 2.27
C ALA A 141 -1.55 12.68 1.06
N HIS A 142 -1.62 13.22 -0.15
CA HIS A 142 -1.58 12.41 -1.36
C HIS A 142 -0.21 11.73 -1.53
N PRO A 143 -0.14 10.46 -1.96
CA PRO A 143 1.12 9.72 -2.13
C PRO A 143 2.13 10.39 -3.08
N PHE A 144 1.64 11.12 -4.06
CA PHE A 144 2.46 11.81 -5.08
C PHE A 144 2.70 13.29 -4.80
N LEU A 145 2.51 13.73 -3.54
CA LEU A 145 2.94 15.07 -3.13
C LEU A 145 4.43 15.27 -3.39
N GLU A 146 4.80 16.47 -3.78
CA GLU A 146 6.21 16.82 -3.92
C GLU A 146 6.96 16.73 -2.59
N SER A 147 8.27 16.48 -2.65
CA SER A 147 9.08 16.21 -1.45
C SER A 147 9.01 17.36 -0.41
N HIS A 148 8.91 18.60 -0.87
CA HIS A 148 8.81 19.77 0.02
C HIS A 148 7.45 19.86 0.76
N GLN A 149 6.39 19.25 0.23
CA GLN A 149 5.05 19.21 0.83
C GLN A 149 4.86 18.03 1.80
N ARG A 150 5.73 17.01 1.75
CA ARG A 150 5.66 15.79 2.58
C ARG A 150 6.85 15.62 3.52
N GLN A 151 7.43 16.70 4.00
CA GLN A 151 8.63 16.65 4.84
C GLN A 151 8.44 15.81 6.10
N GLY A 152 7.27 15.87 6.76
CA GLY A 152 6.95 15.05 7.93
C GLY A 152 6.99 13.55 7.63
N TYR A 153 6.42 13.11 6.51
CA TYR A 153 6.52 11.72 6.07
C TYR A 153 7.96 11.30 5.78
N ASN A 154 8.72 12.15 5.09
CA ASN A 154 10.11 11.88 4.76
C ASN A 154 10.96 11.74 6.03
N GLN A 155 10.72 12.59 7.02
CA GLN A 155 11.40 12.52 8.31
C GLN A 155 11.04 11.24 9.06
N MET A 156 9.75 10.94 9.20
CA MET A 156 9.25 9.73 9.87
C MET A 156 9.87 8.45 9.27
N MET A 157 9.85 8.33 7.93
CA MET A 157 10.45 7.18 7.24
C MET A 157 11.96 7.10 7.47
N LYS A 158 12.67 8.23 7.41
CA LYS A 158 14.11 8.29 7.62
C LYS A 158 14.50 7.88 9.04
N GLU A 159 13.78 8.36 10.05
CA GLU A 159 14.00 8.01 11.45
C GLU A 159 13.71 6.52 11.70
N LEU A 160 12.60 6.00 11.17
CA LEU A 160 12.26 4.57 11.29
C LEU A 160 13.33 3.68 10.63
N ILE A 161 13.80 4.03 9.44
CA ILE A 161 14.89 3.31 8.77
C ILE A 161 16.16 3.30 9.64
N SER A 162 16.50 4.44 10.24
CA SER A 162 17.67 4.52 11.12
C SER A 162 17.52 3.61 12.35
N MET A 163 16.37 3.66 13.02
CA MET A 163 16.10 2.81 14.18
C MET A 163 16.14 1.32 13.83
N LEU A 164 15.56 0.95 12.68
CA LEU A 164 15.57 -0.45 12.23
C LEU A 164 16.98 -0.93 11.87
N LYS A 165 17.82 -0.08 11.26
CA LYS A 165 19.23 -0.40 11.01
C LYS A 165 19.98 -0.65 12.30
N ASP A 166 19.79 0.19 13.31
CA ASP A 166 20.45 0.06 14.61
C ASP A 166 20.02 -1.23 15.34
N ILE A 167 18.74 -1.59 15.27
CA ILE A 167 18.20 -2.81 15.90
C ILE A 167 18.68 -4.07 15.20
N THR A 168 18.71 -4.09 13.88
CA THR A 168 18.98 -5.30 13.09
C THR A 168 20.42 -5.47 12.69
N GLY A 169 21.21 -4.39 12.69
CA GLY A 169 22.60 -4.39 12.21
C GLY A 169 22.74 -4.45 10.69
N PHE A 170 21.64 -4.30 9.92
CA PHE A 170 21.71 -4.25 8.46
C PHE A 170 22.21 -2.90 7.96
N ASP A 171 22.96 -2.91 6.86
CA ASP A 171 23.46 -1.70 6.22
C ASP A 171 22.34 -0.87 5.55
N ALA A 172 21.30 -1.52 5.08
CA ALA A 172 20.17 -0.88 4.41
C ALA A 172 18.84 -1.53 4.77
N ILE A 173 17.80 -0.70 4.84
CA ILE A 173 16.40 -1.09 5.09
C ILE A 173 15.51 -0.46 4.05
N SER A 174 14.55 -1.22 3.53
CA SER A 174 13.48 -0.71 2.68
C SER A 174 12.13 -0.86 3.37
N LEU A 175 11.34 0.21 3.36
CA LEU A 175 9.95 0.22 3.86
C LEU A 175 8.93 0.04 2.71
N GLN A 176 9.36 -0.32 1.50
CA GLN A 176 8.50 -0.48 0.33
C GLN A 176 7.57 -1.69 0.40
N PRO A 177 8.01 -2.89 0.89
CA PRO A 177 7.13 -4.05 0.95
C PRO A 177 5.93 -3.82 1.87
N ASN A 178 4.73 -4.16 1.39
CA ASN A 178 3.48 -3.95 2.13
C ASN A 178 3.09 -5.13 3.05
N ALA A 179 3.75 -6.27 2.93
CA ALA A 179 3.50 -7.47 3.71
C ALA A 179 4.76 -8.33 3.85
N GLY A 180 4.75 -9.30 4.79
CA GLY A 180 5.85 -10.22 4.99
C GLY A 180 6.26 -10.98 3.72
N ALA A 181 5.29 -11.55 3.01
CA ALA A 181 5.53 -12.25 1.74
C ALA A 181 6.17 -11.35 0.65
N GLN A 182 5.79 -10.08 0.61
CA GLN A 182 6.41 -9.12 -0.31
C GLN A 182 7.83 -8.75 0.13
N GLY A 183 8.11 -8.75 1.43
CA GLY A 183 9.46 -8.59 1.98
C GLY A 183 10.36 -9.76 1.60
N GLU A 184 9.86 -10.99 1.73
CA GLU A 184 10.56 -12.21 1.28
C GLU A 184 10.90 -12.14 -0.22
N PHE A 185 9.91 -11.82 -1.05
CA PHE A 185 10.10 -11.69 -2.49
C PHE A 185 11.10 -10.58 -2.85
N ALA A 186 11.00 -9.41 -2.22
CA ALA A 186 11.93 -8.29 -2.44
C ALA A 186 13.37 -8.66 -2.05
N GLY A 187 13.54 -9.37 -0.91
CA GLY A 187 14.84 -9.85 -0.46
C GLY A 187 15.47 -10.85 -1.45
N LEU A 188 14.68 -11.82 -1.91
CA LEU A 188 15.15 -12.81 -2.88
C LEU A 188 15.45 -12.19 -4.26
N LEU A 189 14.67 -11.20 -4.69
CA LEU A 189 14.98 -10.42 -5.89
C LEU A 189 16.30 -9.65 -5.74
N ALA A 190 16.55 -9.06 -4.59
CA ALA A 190 17.81 -8.37 -4.31
C ALA A 190 19.01 -9.33 -4.38
N ILE A 191 18.88 -10.52 -3.78
CA ILE A 191 19.91 -11.59 -3.85
C ILE A 191 20.14 -12.00 -5.31
N LYS A 192 19.08 -12.25 -6.07
CA LYS A 192 19.20 -12.58 -7.49
C LYS A 192 19.92 -11.49 -8.27
N LYS A 193 19.54 -10.24 -8.08
CA LYS A 193 20.18 -9.10 -8.75
C LYS A 193 21.64 -8.94 -8.34
N TYR A 194 21.99 -9.23 -7.10
CA TYR A 194 23.37 -9.27 -6.66
C TYR A 194 24.19 -10.30 -7.45
N HIS A 195 23.70 -11.54 -7.56
CA HIS A 195 24.37 -12.57 -8.35
C HIS A 195 24.50 -12.19 -9.84
N GLU A 196 23.42 -11.71 -10.44
CA GLU A 196 23.42 -11.24 -11.84
C GLU A 196 24.44 -10.10 -12.04
N SER A 197 24.58 -9.16 -11.09
CA SER A 197 25.56 -8.07 -11.19
C SER A 197 27.01 -8.53 -11.13
N ASN A 198 27.24 -9.69 -10.51
CA ASN A 198 28.55 -10.35 -10.48
C ASN A 198 28.77 -11.32 -11.67
N SER A 199 27.84 -11.36 -12.63
CA SER A 199 27.83 -12.30 -13.78
C SER A 199 27.63 -13.77 -13.38
N ASP A 200 27.13 -14.03 -12.16
CA ASP A 200 26.82 -15.37 -11.63
C ASP A 200 25.37 -15.77 -11.98
N PHE A 201 25.04 -15.82 -13.25
CA PHE A 201 23.67 -16.07 -13.75
C PHE A 201 23.14 -17.46 -13.43
N ASP A 202 24.02 -18.43 -13.17
CA ASP A 202 23.64 -19.83 -12.88
C ASP A 202 23.31 -20.03 -11.38
N ARG A 203 23.51 -19.05 -10.52
CA ARG A 203 23.13 -19.10 -9.10
C ARG A 203 21.62 -18.92 -8.97
N ASN A 204 20.92 -20.04 -8.91
CA ASN A 204 19.45 -20.07 -8.89
C ASN A 204 18.84 -21.04 -7.86
N ILE A 205 19.64 -21.74 -7.06
CA ILE A 205 19.13 -22.67 -6.05
C ILE A 205 18.94 -21.95 -4.72
N CYS A 206 17.70 -22.03 -4.18
CA CYS A 206 17.35 -21.57 -2.84
C CYS A 206 17.07 -22.80 -1.94
N ILE A 207 17.85 -22.97 -0.86
CA ILE A 207 17.62 -24.02 0.13
C ILE A 207 16.62 -23.52 1.16
N ILE A 208 15.58 -24.34 1.45
CA ILE A 208 14.49 -23.98 2.35
C ILE A 208 14.18 -25.17 3.27
N PRO A 209 14.05 -24.98 4.61
CA PRO A 209 13.64 -26.04 5.52
C PRO A 209 12.20 -26.51 5.26
N SER A 210 11.94 -27.79 5.50
CA SER A 210 10.60 -28.38 5.35
C SER A 210 9.57 -27.80 6.32
N SER A 211 10.00 -27.17 7.42
CA SER A 211 9.16 -26.47 8.39
C SER A 211 8.76 -25.05 7.96
N ALA A 212 9.33 -24.54 6.87
CA ALA A 212 9.08 -23.19 6.41
C ALA A 212 7.62 -22.99 5.98
N HIS A 213 7.11 -21.79 6.20
CA HIS A 213 5.78 -21.40 5.74
C HIS A 213 5.69 -21.51 4.21
N GLY A 214 4.52 -21.84 3.68
CA GLY A 214 4.30 -22.01 2.23
C GLY A 214 4.63 -20.79 1.37
N THR A 215 4.66 -19.58 1.94
CA THR A 215 5.09 -18.36 1.24
C THR A 215 6.57 -18.36 0.87
N ASN A 216 7.42 -19.04 1.66
CA ASN A 216 8.86 -19.08 1.41
C ASN A 216 9.20 -19.73 0.07
N PRO A 217 8.79 -21.00 -0.20
CA PRO A 217 9.00 -21.59 -1.51
C PRO A 217 8.26 -20.85 -2.63
N ALA A 218 7.06 -20.30 -2.36
CA ALA A 218 6.33 -19.51 -3.35
C ALA A 218 7.12 -18.28 -3.79
N SER A 219 7.67 -17.51 -2.85
CA SER A 219 8.49 -16.33 -3.13
C SER A 219 9.77 -16.67 -3.90
N ALA A 220 10.44 -17.78 -3.54
CA ALA A 220 11.62 -18.25 -4.26
C ALA A 220 11.29 -18.63 -5.71
N ASN A 221 10.20 -19.36 -5.92
CA ASN A 221 9.74 -19.74 -7.25
C ASN A 221 9.35 -18.51 -8.10
N MET A 222 8.67 -17.53 -7.52
CA MET A 222 8.33 -16.28 -8.20
C MET A 222 9.58 -15.48 -8.66
N CYS A 223 10.69 -15.61 -7.92
CA CYS A 223 11.98 -15.04 -8.34
C CYS A 223 12.68 -15.86 -9.43
N GLY A 224 12.13 -17.01 -9.84
CA GLY A 224 12.74 -17.94 -10.78
C GLY A 224 13.88 -18.75 -10.19
N MET A 225 13.86 -18.99 -8.86
CA MET A 225 14.82 -19.86 -8.18
C MET A 225 14.29 -21.30 -8.12
N GLU A 226 15.18 -22.26 -8.21
CA GLU A 226 14.92 -23.66 -7.94
C GLU A 226 14.95 -23.92 -6.44
N ILE A 227 13.97 -24.68 -5.94
CA ILE A 227 13.84 -24.94 -4.51
C ILE A 227 14.49 -26.26 -4.14
N SER A 228 15.39 -26.24 -3.18
CA SER A 228 15.98 -27.44 -2.58
C SER A 228 15.51 -27.57 -1.13
N ILE A 229 14.69 -28.56 -0.82
CA ILE A 229 14.16 -28.75 0.53
C ILE A 229 15.16 -29.49 1.40
N VAL A 230 15.33 -28.96 2.63
CA VAL A 230 16.09 -29.63 3.71
C VAL A 230 15.09 -30.06 4.79
N ASN A 231 15.23 -31.28 5.31
CA ASN A 231 14.33 -31.79 6.34
C ASN A 231 14.65 -31.19 7.71
N CYS A 232 13.66 -31.29 8.60
CA CYS A 232 13.83 -30.98 10.02
C CYS A 232 13.77 -32.28 10.83
N ASP A 233 14.42 -32.31 11.98
CA ASP A 233 14.34 -33.38 12.95
C ASP A 233 12.98 -33.36 13.68
N THR A 234 12.76 -34.33 14.58
CA THR A 234 11.51 -34.45 15.36
C THR A 234 11.29 -33.29 16.35
N ASN A 235 12.31 -32.51 16.61
CA ASN A 235 12.24 -31.32 17.49
C ASN A 235 12.02 -30.03 16.67
N GLY A 236 11.96 -30.12 15.35
CA GLY A 236 11.79 -28.98 14.45
C GLY A 236 13.11 -28.29 14.05
N ASN A 237 14.27 -28.79 14.49
CA ASN A 237 15.56 -28.25 14.08
C ASN A 237 15.90 -28.69 12.66
N ILE A 238 16.61 -27.83 11.94
CA ILE A 238 17.12 -28.18 10.60
C ILE A 238 18.12 -29.33 10.70
N ASP A 239 17.97 -30.34 9.84
CA ASP A 239 18.95 -31.41 9.69
C ASP A 239 20.23 -30.84 9.07
N VAL A 240 21.23 -30.58 9.92
CA VAL A 240 22.48 -29.93 9.54
C VAL A 240 23.32 -30.81 8.60
N GLU A 241 23.26 -32.15 8.78
CA GLU A 241 23.99 -33.08 7.89
C GLU A 241 23.40 -33.06 6.49
N GLN A 242 22.07 -33.09 6.40
CA GLN A 242 21.39 -32.96 5.12
C GLN A 242 21.60 -31.57 4.49
N LEU A 243 21.61 -30.52 5.28
CA LEU A 243 21.90 -29.15 4.80
C LEU A 243 23.29 -29.11 4.15
N ASP A 244 24.32 -29.64 4.81
CA ASP A 244 25.68 -29.69 4.26
C ASP A 244 25.74 -30.49 2.93
N LEU A 245 25.05 -31.61 2.86
CA LEU A 245 24.91 -32.37 1.61
C LEU A 245 24.24 -31.57 0.50
N LYS A 246 23.16 -30.85 0.80
CA LYS A 246 22.43 -30.00 -0.16
C LYS A 246 23.27 -28.83 -0.65
N ILE A 247 24.03 -28.19 0.24
CA ILE A 247 24.99 -27.13 -0.12
C ILE A 247 26.04 -27.67 -1.10
N LYS A 248 26.64 -28.82 -0.77
CA LYS A 248 27.64 -29.47 -1.65
C LYS A 248 27.05 -29.86 -3.01
N GLN A 249 25.81 -30.36 -3.04
CA GLN A 249 25.12 -30.70 -4.28
C GLN A 249 24.78 -29.49 -5.15
N ALA A 250 24.38 -28.38 -4.51
CA ALA A 250 24.10 -27.14 -5.21
C ALA A 250 25.37 -26.49 -5.79
N GLY A 251 26.48 -26.60 -5.08
CA GLY A 251 27.78 -26.05 -5.52
C GLY A 251 27.67 -24.59 -5.93
N ASP A 252 28.20 -24.26 -7.11
CA ASP A 252 28.19 -22.90 -7.63
C ASP A 252 26.80 -22.36 -8.00
N LYS A 253 25.78 -23.23 -8.04
CA LYS A 253 24.39 -22.83 -8.29
C LYS A 253 23.67 -22.35 -7.02
N LEU A 254 24.27 -22.48 -5.86
CA LEU A 254 23.64 -22.00 -4.61
C LEU A 254 23.50 -20.50 -4.63
N ALA A 255 22.27 -20.02 -4.58
CA ALA A 255 21.92 -18.60 -4.55
C ALA A 255 21.61 -18.11 -3.14
N ALA A 256 20.81 -18.87 -2.39
CA ALA A 256 20.32 -18.43 -1.08
C ALA A 256 20.00 -19.60 -0.15
N LEU A 257 20.02 -19.33 1.13
CA LEU A 257 19.43 -20.15 2.19
C LEU A 257 18.39 -19.29 2.91
N MET A 258 17.15 -19.76 2.95
CA MET A 258 16.02 -19.05 3.56
C MET A 258 15.55 -19.80 4.80
N ILE A 259 15.78 -19.21 5.97
CA ILE A 259 15.45 -19.82 7.26
C ILE A 259 14.34 -18.98 7.92
N THR A 260 13.41 -19.67 8.56
CA THR A 260 12.37 -19.07 9.42
C THR A 260 12.38 -19.72 10.79
N TYR A 261 11.99 -18.96 11.79
CA TYR A 261 11.85 -19.44 13.18
C TYR A 261 10.42 -19.91 13.43
#